data_ddfb81d521b69c87b1eea53f960feecd
#
_entry.id   ddfb81d521b69c87b1eea53f960feecd
#
_cell.length_a   1.000
_cell.length_b   1.000
_cell.length_c   1.000
_cell.angle_alpha   90.00
_cell.angle_beta   90.00
_cell.angle_gamma   90.00
#
_symmetry.space_group_name_H-M   'P 1'
#
loop_
_entity.id
_entity.type
_entity.pdbx_description
1 polymer ?
#
loop_
_entity_poly.entity_id
_entity_poly.type
_entity_poly.pdbx_seq_one_letter_code
_entity_poly.pdbx_strand_id
1 'polypeptide(L)'
;MVSNPDGYINLCEIDPMTGKQLSSSKRIWNGTGGRYAEGPHIYKKDGWYYLLISEGGTELGHKVTIARSRYIDGPYQGNPANPILTHANESGQSSPIQGTGHADLVEGTDGSWWMVCLAYRVMPGMHHTLGRETYLAPVRWDKDAWPVVNGNGTISLKMDVPTLPQQKMKGRPERIDFKEGRLSPEWIHLQNPEAKNYTFTKDGKLRLIATPVTLSDWKSPTFVALRQEHFDMEASVPVVLQKAGANDEAGISVFMEFHSHYDLFVRQDKDRKRSVGLRYKLGEITHCAKEVSLPADGEVELVVKSDINYYYFGYKVNGIYYDLGKMNTRYLSTETAGGFTGVVLGLYAVSVSKESKMYADFEYFKYKGK
;
A
#
# COMPACT_ATOMS: atom_id res chain seq x y z
N MET A 1 24.55 -6.00 -4.63
CA MET A 1 24.04 -6.76 -5.81
C MET A 1 22.99 -5.94 -6.48
N VAL A 2 22.78 -6.12 -7.76
CA VAL A 2 21.80 -5.35 -8.55
C VAL A 2 21.11 -6.31 -9.51
N SER A 3 19.77 -6.24 -9.61
CA SER A 3 19.02 -6.83 -10.70
C SER A 3 19.22 -6.00 -11.97
N ASN A 4 19.27 -6.65 -13.12
CA ASN A 4 19.43 -5.98 -14.40
C ASN A 4 18.17 -6.25 -15.27
N PRO A 5 17.69 -5.28 -16.07
CA PRO A 5 16.62 -5.52 -17.05
C PRO A 5 16.84 -6.74 -17.95
N ASP A 6 18.10 -7.14 -18.15
CA ASP A 6 18.50 -8.34 -18.92
C ASP A 6 18.23 -9.67 -18.18
N GLY A 7 17.67 -9.64 -16.96
CA GLY A 7 17.33 -10.85 -16.17
C GLY A 7 18.53 -11.51 -15.50
N TYR A 8 19.63 -10.80 -15.27
CA TYR A 8 20.80 -11.30 -14.55
C TYR A 8 20.98 -10.64 -13.21
N ILE A 9 21.50 -11.40 -12.24
CA ILE A 9 22.01 -10.86 -10.99
C ILE A 9 23.49 -10.57 -11.15
N ASN A 10 23.84 -9.33 -10.85
CA ASN A 10 25.21 -8.84 -10.91
C ASN A 10 25.74 -8.61 -9.50
N LEU A 11 27.02 -8.87 -9.31
CA LEU A 11 27.76 -8.66 -8.06
C LEU A 11 28.96 -7.76 -8.32
N CYS A 12 29.17 -6.77 -7.47
CA CYS A 12 30.40 -6.00 -7.35
C CYS A 12 30.72 -5.72 -5.89
N GLU A 13 31.96 -5.40 -5.62
CA GLU A 13 32.41 -4.91 -4.32
C GLU A 13 32.20 -3.39 -4.24
N ILE A 14 31.74 -2.92 -3.07
CA ILE A 14 31.56 -1.50 -2.78
C ILE A 14 32.21 -1.13 -1.45
N ASP A 15 32.67 0.09 -1.33
CA ASP A 15 33.00 0.69 -0.05
C ASP A 15 31.69 1.06 0.68
N PRO A 16 31.38 0.44 1.83
CA PRO A 16 30.11 0.68 2.53
C PRO A 16 30.00 2.09 3.11
N MET A 17 31.12 2.79 3.33
CA MET A 17 31.11 4.14 3.88
C MET A 17 30.84 5.21 2.84
N THR A 18 31.29 4.99 1.62
CA THR A 18 31.20 5.99 0.53
C THR A 18 30.25 5.58 -0.59
N GLY A 19 29.83 4.31 -0.64
CA GLY A 19 29.06 3.74 -1.73
C GLY A 19 29.87 3.55 -3.03
N LYS A 20 31.19 3.82 -3.00
CA LYS A 20 32.05 3.72 -4.19
C LYS A 20 32.21 2.26 -4.61
N GLN A 21 32.02 1.98 -5.90
CA GLN A 21 32.30 0.67 -6.48
C GLN A 21 33.82 0.42 -6.51
N LEU A 22 34.27 -0.73 -5.99
CA LEU A 22 35.65 -1.14 -5.87
C LEU A 22 36.09 -2.18 -6.90
N SER A 23 35.14 -2.95 -7.45
CA SER A 23 35.42 -3.96 -8.47
C SER A 23 34.47 -3.85 -9.66
N SER A 24 34.84 -4.40 -10.81
CA SER A 24 33.93 -4.52 -11.95
C SER A 24 32.73 -5.42 -11.59
N SER A 25 31.57 -5.12 -12.19
CA SER A 25 30.37 -5.92 -12.02
C SER A 25 30.50 -7.25 -12.76
N LYS A 26 30.16 -8.36 -12.06
CA LYS A 26 30.21 -9.74 -12.57
C LYS A 26 28.81 -10.33 -12.55
N ARG A 27 28.38 -10.96 -13.63
CA ARG A 27 27.15 -11.78 -13.67
C ARG A 27 27.38 -13.05 -12.88
N ILE A 28 26.51 -13.33 -11.91
CA ILE A 28 26.66 -14.49 -11.01
C ILE A 28 25.57 -15.54 -11.17
N TRP A 29 24.34 -15.11 -11.52
CA TRP A 29 23.23 -16.02 -11.75
C TRP A 29 22.09 -15.32 -12.53
N ASN A 30 21.25 -16.10 -13.21
CA ASN A 30 20.08 -15.63 -13.97
C ASN A 30 18.78 -16.30 -13.52
N GLY A 31 18.77 -16.92 -12.34
CA GLY A 31 17.59 -17.61 -11.85
C GLY A 31 17.32 -18.93 -12.56
N THR A 32 16.06 -19.32 -12.59
CA THR A 32 15.57 -20.56 -13.20
C THR A 32 15.02 -20.35 -14.63
N GLY A 33 15.26 -19.18 -15.21
CA GLY A 33 14.77 -18.79 -16.54
C GLY A 33 13.43 -18.05 -16.52
N GLY A 34 12.95 -17.65 -15.36
CA GLY A 34 11.82 -16.73 -15.20
C GLY A 34 12.17 -15.29 -15.60
N ARG A 35 11.15 -14.49 -15.91
CA ARG A 35 11.33 -13.06 -16.15
C ARG A 35 11.61 -12.33 -14.83
N TYR A 36 12.25 -11.17 -14.91
CA TYR A 36 12.47 -10.26 -13.79
C TYR A 36 13.19 -10.91 -12.60
N ALA A 37 14.37 -11.51 -12.83
CA ALA A 37 15.25 -11.94 -11.74
C ALA A 37 15.67 -10.70 -10.91
N GLU A 38 15.20 -10.59 -9.66
CA GLU A 38 15.32 -9.39 -8.83
C GLU A 38 15.42 -9.69 -7.34
N GLY A 39 15.59 -8.66 -6.51
CA GLY A 39 15.62 -8.77 -5.05
C GLY A 39 16.70 -9.73 -4.54
N PRO A 40 17.97 -9.65 -5.00
CA PRO A 40 18.98 -10.65 -4.63
C PRO A 40 19.51 -10.43 -3.21
N HIS A 41 19.54 -11.51 -2.42
CA HIS A 41 20.18 -11.56 -1.11
C HIS A 41 21.17 -12.71 -1.05
N ILE A 42 22.36 -12.49 -0.47
CA ILE A 42 23.35 -13.56 -0.23
C ILE A 42 23.48 -13.82 1.26
N TYR A 43 23.34 -15.07 1.64
CA TYR A 43 23.50 -15.57 3.00
C TYR A 43 24.68 -16.53 3.05
N LYS A 44 25.51 -16.43 4.10
CA LYS A 44 26.59 -17.39 4.34
C LYS A 44 26.17 -18.34 5.47
N LYS A 45 26.11 -19.63 5.16
CA LYS A 45 25.76 -20.67 6.13
C LYS A 45 26.54 -21.95 5.84
N ASP A 46 27.16 -22.54 6.88
CA ASP A 46 27.86 -23.84 6.81
C ASP A 46 28.85 -23.96 5.61
N GLY A 47 29.58 -22.87 5.36
CA GLY A 47 30.57 -22.80 4.27
C GLY A 47 30.00 -22.68 2.86
N TRP A 48 28.69 -22.44 2.72
CA TRP A 48 28.02 -22.10 1.47
C TRP A 48 27.59 -20.63 1.44
N TYR A 49 27.57 -20.04 0.25
CA TYR A 49 26.90 -18.80 -0.06
C TYR A 49 25.61 -19.12 -0.79
N TYR A 50 24.48 -18.74 -0.20
CA TYR A 50 23.13 -18.93 -0.76
C TYR A 50 22.67 -17.62 -1.39
N LEU A 51 22.36 -17.64 -2.66
CA LEU A 51 21.79 -16.51 -3.39
C LEU A 51 20.29 -16.73 -3.55
N LEU A 52 19.51 -15.98 -2.80
CA LEU A 52 18.05 -15.92 -2.86
C LEU A 52 17.66 -14.81 -3.83
N ILE A 53 16.69 -15.08 -4.71
CA ILE A 53 16.12 -14.09 -5.63
C ILE A 53 14.63 -14.30 -5.81
N SER A 54 13.97 -13.32 -6.40
CA SER A 54 12.59 -13.43 -6.88
C SER A 54 12.55 -13.39 -8.40
N GLU A 55 11.58 -14.09 -8.98
CA GLU A 55 11.33 -14.15 -10.41
C GLU A 55 9.82 -14.06 -10.68
N GLY A 56 9.42 -13.63 -11.88
CA GLY A 56 8.04 -13.58 -12.32
C GLY A 56 7.39 -12.19 -12.21
N GLY A 57 7.99 -11.27 -11.44
CA GLY A 57 7.38 -9.97 -11.10
C GLY A 57 6.24 -10.10 -10.09
N THR A 58 5.79 -8.99 -9.51
CA THR A 58 4.71 -8.98 -8.49
C THR A 58 3.34 -9.24 -9.14
N GLU A 59 3.16 -10.43 -9.66
CA GLU A 59 1.98 -10.93 -10.35
C GLU A 59 1.73 -12.39 -9.92
N LEU A 60 0.75 -13.06 -10.52
CA LEU A 60 0.42 -14.47 -10.22
C LEU A 60 1.59 -15.42 -10.41
N GLY A 61 2.51 -15.13 -11.33
CA GLY A 61 3.72 -15.93 -11.59
C GLY A 61 4.88 -15.68 -10.64
N HIS A 62 4.74 -14.82 -9.63
CA HIS A 62 5.79 -14.46 -8.68
C HIS A 62 6.23 -15.66 -7.85
N LYS A 63 7.53 -15.80 -7.65
CA LYS A 63 8.13 -16.93 -6.94
C LYS A 63 9.47 -16.56 -6.35
N VAL A 64 9.91 -17.33 -5.37
CA VAL A 64 11.26 -17.24 -4.79
C VAL A 64 12.07 -18.45 -5.23
N THR A 65 13.26 -18.19 -5.73
CA THR A 65 14.23 -19.21 -6.13
C THR A 65 15.57 -18.99 -5.43
N ILE A 66 16.35 -20.05 -5.29
CA ILE A 66 17.62 -20.02 -4.57
C ILE A 66 18.68 -20.85 -5.27
N ALA A 67 19.92 -20.38 -5.20
CA ALA A 67 21.10 -21.11 -5.64
C ALA A 67 22.19 -21.04 -4.56
N ARG A 68 23.21 -21.89 -4.64
CA ARG A 68 24.34 -21.85 -3.72
C ARG A 68 25.67 -22.02 -4.43
N SER A 69 26.72 -21.51 -3.81
CA SER A 69 28.12 -21.68 -4.25
C SER A 69 29.07 -21.76 -3.05
N ARG A 70 30.27 -22.34 -3.26
CA ARG A 70 31.36 -22.24 -2.27
C ARG A 70 32.06 -20.88 -2.29
N TYR A 71 31.89 -20.12 -3.35
CA TYR A 71 32.49 -18.79 -3.55
C TYR A 71 31.40 -17.75 -3.71
N ILE A 72 31.61 -16.58 -3.15
CA ILE A 72 30.63 -15.48 -3.18
C ILE A 72 30.30 -15.01 -4.60
N ASP A 73 31.23 -15.15 -5.51
CA ASP A 73 31.13 -14.75 -6.91
C ASP A 73 30.78 -15.92 -7.87
N GLY A 74 30.40 -17.07 -7.31
CA GLY A 74 29.97 -18.28 -8.04
C GLY A 74 31.10 -19.23 -8.46
N PRO A 75 30.80 -20.22 -9.31
CA PRO A 75 29.50 -20.44 -9.97
C PRO A 75 28.41 -20.89 -9.00
N TYR A 76 27.21 -20.38 -9.19
CA TYR A 76 26.03 -20.73 -8.39
C TYR A 76 25.27 -21.91 -9.00
N GLN A 77 24.93 -22.89 -8.17
CA GLN A 77 24.13 -24.05 -8.50
C GLN A 77 22.70 -23.84 -7.96
N GLY A 78 21.69 -23.83 -8.84
CA GLY A 78 20.28 -23.72 -8.45
C GLY A 78 19.82 -24.91 -7.63
N ASN A 79 18.92 -24.64 -6.67
CA ASN A 79 18.24 -25.70 -5.92
C ASN A 79 17.41 -26.57 -6.89
N PRO A 80 17.57 -27.91 -6.91
CA PRO A 80 16.75 -28.77 -7.75
C PRO A 80 15.24 -28.69 -7.47
N ALA A 81 14.87 -28.24 -6.26
CA ALA A 81 13.48 -28.08 -5.82
C ALA A 81 12.94 -26.66 -6.04
N ASN A 82 13.62 -25.80 -6.82
CA ASN A 82 13.09 -24.45 -7.14
C ASN A 82 11.75 -24.56 -7.90
N PRO A 83 10.81 -23.62 -7.64
CA PRO A 83 10.86 -22.53 -6.67
C PRO A 83 10.66 -23.01 -5.23
N ILE A 84 11.34 -22.36 -4.27
CA ILE A 84 11.20 -22.69 -2.84
C ILE A 84 9.97 -22.04 -2.19
N LEU A 85 9.39 -21.06 -2.85
CA LEU A 85 8.11 -20.43 -2.48
C LEU A 85 7.38 -19.97 -3.74
N THR A 86 6.12 -20.39 -3.89
CA THR A 86 5.22 -19.88 -4.94
C THR A 86 3.78 -20.27 -4.66
N HIS A 87 2.83 -19.43 -5.12
CA HIS A 87 1.40 -19.75 -5.23
C HIS A 87 0.91 -19.70 -6.69
N ALA A 88 1.83 -19.68 -7.65
CA ALA A 88 1.50 -19.55 -9.07
C ALA A 88 0.58 -20.67 -9.62
N ASN A 89 0.60 -21.84 -8.97
CA ASN A 89 -0.22 -23.00 -9.35
C ASN A 89 -1.52 -23.11 -8.55
N GLU A 90 -1.80 -22.16 -7.66
CA GLU A 90 -2.99 -22.15 -6.84
C GLU A 90 -4.01 -21.13 -7.39
N SER A 91 -5.27 -21.52 -7.44
CA SER A 91 -6.35 -20.59 -7.76
C SER A 91 -6.73 -19.75 -6.53
N GLY A 92 -7.34 -18.58 -6.73
CA GLY A 92 -7.88 -17.79 -5.63
C GLY A 92 -8.98 -18.49 -4.82
N GLN A 93 -9.52 -19.63 -5.31
CA GLN A 93 -10.43 -20.47 -4.55
C GLN A 93 -9.70 -21.43 -3.62
N SER A 94 -8.53 -21.95 -4.02
CA SER A 94 -7.70 -22.83 -3.19
C SER A 94 -6.81 -22.04 -2.23
N SER A 95 -6.32 -20.87 -2.65
CA SER A 95 -5.58 -19.93 -1.79
C SER A 95 -5.96 -18.49 -2.09
N PRO A 96 -6.43 -17.72 -1.09
CA PRO A 96 -6.66 -16.29 -1.25
C PRO A 96 -5.36 -15.49 -1.34
N ILE A 97 -4.20 -16.11 -1.07
CA ILE A 97 -2.87 -15.47 -1.12
C ILE A 97 -2.27 -15.74 -2.49
N GLN A 98 -1.79 -14.71 -3.15
CA GLN A 98 -1.17 -14.77 -4.46
C GLN A 98 0.07 -13.89 -4.54
N GLY A 99 0.86 -14.02 -5.62
CA GLY A 99 2.01 -13.16 -5.90
C GLY A 99 3.13 -13.24 -4.87
N THR A 100 3.38 -14.42 -4.29
CA THR A 100 4.40 -14.63 -3.25
C THR A 100 5.81 -14.45 -3.80
N GLY A 101 6.60 -13.59 -3.20
CA GLY A 101 7.97 -13.34 -3.66
C GLY A 101 8.70 -12.27 -2.87
N HIS A 102 9.80 -11.77 -3.46
CA HIS A 102 10.63 -10.68 -2.95
C HIS A 102 11.00 -10.88 -1.48
N ALA A 103 11.62 -12.04 -1.19
CA ALA A 103 11.78 -12.57 0.16
C ALA A 103 13.17 -12.32 0.74
N ASP A 104 13.20 -12.28 2.07
CA ASP A 104 14.39 -12.30 2.90
C ASP A 104 14.39 -13.51 3.83
N LEU A 105 15.58 -14.06 4.12
CA LEU A 105 15.79 -15.06 5.17
C LEU A 105 16.38 -14.39 6.40
N VAL A 106 15.91 -14.78 7.58
CA VAL A 106 16.43 -14.29 8.85
C VAL A 106 16.64 -15.47 9.82
N GLU A 107 17.78 -15.46 10.51
CA GLU A 107 18.06 -16.38 11.60
C GLU A 107 17.66 -15.73 12.92
N GLY A 108 16.81 -16.41 13.67
CA GLY A 108 16.43 -16.01 15.02
C GLY A 108 17.57 -16.25 16.02
N THR A 109 17.52 -15.55 17.17
CA THR A 109 18.52 -15.70 18.24
C THR A 109 18.55 -17.11 18.86
N ASP A 110 17.51 -17.89 18.65
CA ASP A 110 17.35 -19.29 19.05
C ASP A 110 17.84 -20.29 17.98
N GLY A 111 18.39 -19.80 16.85
CA GLY A 111 18.82 -20.60 15.73
C GLY A 111 17.71 -21.04 14.76
N SER A 112 16.46 -20.65 15.02
CA SER A 112 15.36 -20.86 14.08
C SER A 112 15.52 -19.99 12.84
N TRP A 113 15.04 -20.47 11.69
CA TRP A 113 15.08 -19.71 10.44
C TRP A 113 13.67 -19.35 9.97
N TRP A 114 13.56 -18.15 9.44
CA TRP A 114 12.31 -17.57 8.99
C TRP A 114 12.49 -16.91 7.62
N MET A 115 11.42 -16.91 6.84
CA MET A 115 11.32 -16.14 5.61
C MET A 115 10.31 -15.04 5.80
N VAL A 116 10.69 -13.81 5.46
CA VAL A 116 9.79 -12.68 5.31
C VAL A 116 9.61 -12.46 3.82
N CYS A 117 8.37 -12.35 3.33
CA CYS A 117 8.09 -12.16 1.92
C CYS A 117 6.89 -11.24 1.71
N LEU A 118 6.76 -10.71 0.51
CA LEU A 118 5.53 -10.07 0.10
C LEU A 118 4.58 -11.08 -0.55
N ALA A 119 3.31 -10.79 -0.42
CA ALA A 119 2.22 -11.39 -1.18
C ALA A 119 1.01 -10.45 -1.12
N TYR A 120 -0.08 -10.79 -1.79
CA TYR A 120 -1.34 -10.04 -1.71
C TYR A 120 -2.53 -10.98 -1.59
N ARG A 121 -3.60 -10.49 -0.94
CA ARG A 121 -4.86 -11.23 -0.83
C ARG A 121 -5.79 -10.86 -1.98
N VAL A 122 -6.28 -11.90 -2.68
CA VAL A 122 -7.21 -11.71 -3.79
C VAL A 122 -8.67 -11.80 -3.34
N MET A 123 -9.50 -11.00 -3.99
CA MET A 123 -10.95 -11.03 -3.97
C MET A 123 -11.49 -11.94 -5.08
N PRO A 124 -12.79 -12.27 -5.09
CA PRO A 124 -13.41 -12.98 -6.19
C PRO A 124 -13.09 -12.34 -7.55
N GLY A 125 -12.68 -13.15 -8.52
CA GLY A 125 -12.21 -12.68 -9.83
C GLY A 125 -10.73 -12.33 -9.87
N MET A 126 -9.95 -12.73 -8.86
CA MET A 126 -8.50 -12.54 -8.81
C MET A 126 -8.03 -11.08 -8.80
N HIS A 127 -8.82 -10.20 -8.21
CA HIS A 127 -8.47 -8.80 -7.98
C HIS A 127 -7.91 -8.58 -6.58
N HIS A 128 -7.01 -7.60 -6.40
CA HIS A 128 -6.57 -7.20 -5.06
C HIS A 128 -6.53 -5.66 -4.92
N THR A 129 -7.01 -5.17 -3.77
CA THR A 129 -7.10 -3.74 -3.47
C THR A 129 -6.24 -3.32 -2.28
N LEU A 130 -5.85 -4.25 -1.40
CA LEU A 130 -5.05 -3.94 -0.22
C LEU A 130 -3.56 -3.77 -0.52
N GLY A 131 -3.15 -4.08 -1.78
CA GLY A 131 -1.76 -4.04 -2.20
C GLY A 131 -0.96 -5.19 -1.62
N ARG A 132 0.36 -5.02 -1.58
CA ARG A 132 1.29 -6.03 -1.07
C ARG A 132 1.33 -5.99 0.45
N GLU A 133 1.21 -7.17 1.05
CA GLU A 133 1.25 -7.40 2.49
C GLU A 133 2.50 -8.21 2.85
N THR A 134 2.99 -8.07 4.07
CA THR A 134 4.15 -8.81 4.57
C THR A 134 3.72 -10.11 5.24
N TYR A 135 4.33 -11.21 4.86
CA TYR A 135 4.12 -12.54 5.42
C TYR A 135 5.38 -13.08 6.07
N LEU A 136 5.20 -13.89 7.10
CA LEU A 136 6.27 -14.61 7.81
C LEU A 136 6.03 -16.09 7.66
N ALA A 137 7.07 -16.87 7.32
CA ALA A 137 7.00 -18.31 7.20
C ALA A 137 8.20 -18.99 7.88
N PRO A 138 8.03 -20.15 8.57
CA PRO A 138 9.13 -20.90 9.12
C PRO A 138 9.94 -21.56 8.00
N VAL A 139 11.25 -21.64 8.19
CA VAL A 139 12.18 -22.28 7.27
C VAL A 139 12.96 -23.37 8.01
N ARG A 140 12.97 -24.56 7.48
CA ARG A 140 13.88 -25.63 7.92
C ARG A 140 14.93 -25.89 6.85
N TRP A 141 16.10 -26.33 7.24
CA TRP A 141 17.14 -26.79 6.33
C TRP A 141 17.03 -28.32 6.20
N ASP A 142 16.98 -28.82 4.98
CA ASP A 142 16.91 -30.26 4.71
C ASP A 142 18.28 -30.96 4.87
N LYS A 143 18.31 -32.27 4.67
CA LYS A 143 19.55 -33.09 4.79
C LYS A 143 20.63 -32.67 3.77
N ASP A 144 20.23 -32.07 2.66
CA ASP A 144 21.13 -31.64 1.59
C ASP A 144 21.50 -30.15 1.74
N ALA A 145 21.17 -29.55 2.91
CA ALA A 145 21.40 -28.17 3.27
C ALA A 145 20.71 -27.14 2.33
N TRP A 146 19.46 -27.44 1.92
CA TRP A 146 18.61 -26.51 1.22
C TRP A 146 17.48 -25.99 2.13
N PRO A 147 17.07 -24.74 1.99
CA PRO A 147 15.95 -24.22 2.77
C PRO A 147 14.62 -24.72 2.21
N VAL A 148 13.74 -25.13 3.10
CA VAL A 148 12.36 -25.56 2.82
C VAL A 148 11.42 -24.65 3.57
N VAL A 149 10.66 -23.84 2.82
CA VAL A 149 9.73 -22.86 3.36
C VAL A 149 8.42 -23.56 3.75
N ASN A 150 7.97 -23.37 4.99
CA ASN A 150 6.72 -23.90 5.54
C ASN A 150 6.46 -25.40 5.23
N GLY A 151 7.51 -26.16 4.96
CA GLY A 151 7.44 -27.60 4.64
C GLY A 151 6.97 -27.95 3.24
N ASN A 152 6.29 -27.07 2.53
CA ASN A 152 5.66 -27.32 1.22
C ASN A 152 5.88 -26.21 0.17
N GLY A 153 6.60 -25.15 0.49
CA GLY A 153 6.85 -24.02 -0.44
C GLY A 153 5.66 -23.08 -0.65
N THR A 154 4.70 -23.07 0.29
CA THR A 154 3.57 -22.14 0.30
C THR A 154 3.47 -21.41 1.64
N ILE A 155 2.63 -20.37 1.71
CA ILE A 155 2.30 -19.64 2.94
C ILE A 155 0.79 -19.67 3.19
N SER A 156 0.38 -19.38 4.41
CA SER A 156 -1.04 -19.29 4.80
C SER A 156 -1.32 -18.02 5.59
N LEU A 157 -2.61 -17.66 5.72
CA LEU A 157 -3.04 -16.48 6.50
C LEU A 157 -2.73 -16.61 7.99
N LYS A 158 -2.59 -17.84 8.47
CA LYS A 158 -2.23 -18.14 9.86
C LYS A 158 -1.08 -19.13 9.86
N MET A 159 -0.03 -18.81 10.57
CA MET A 159 1.18 -19.61 10.69
C MET A 159 1.51 -19.79 12.16
N ASP A 160 1.91 -21.00 12.54
CA ASP A 160 2.44 -21.25 13.87
C ASP A 160 3.89 -20.77 13.98
N VAL A 161 4.17 -20.06 15.04
CA VAL A 161 5.50 -19.47 15.33
C VAL A 161 5.98 -19.90 16.73
N PRO A 162 6.18 -21.21 16.97
CA PRO A 162 6.38 -21.74 18.33
C PRO A 162 7.66 -21.27 18.99
N THR A 163 8.66 -20.84 18.23
CA THR A 163 9.98 -20.46 18.74
C THR A 163 10.16 -18.95 18.92
N LEU A 164 9.28 -18.13 18.34
CA LEU A 164 9.37 -16.70 18.50
C LEU A 164 8.63 -16.24 19.76
N PRO A 165 9.23 -15.35 20.57
CA PRO A 165 8.58 -14.83 21.76
C PRO A 165 7.36 -14.00 21.38
N GLN A 166 6.26 -14.24 22.08
CA GLN A 166 5.05 -13.46 21.88
C GLN A 166 5.26 -12.03 22.39
N GLN A 167 5.09 -11.05 21.52
CA GLN A 167 5.07 -9.64 21.87
C GLN A 167 3.71 -9.04 21.56
N LYS A 168 3.06 -8.48 22.57
CA LYS A 168 1.78 -7.80 22.39
C LYS A 168 2.03 -6.44 21.74
N MET A 169 1.61 -6.29 20.49
CA MET A 169 1.65 -5.02 19.78
C MET A 169 0.37 -4.23 20.03
N LYS A 170 0.51 -2.92 20.18
CA LYS A 170 -0.64 -2.01 20.24
C LYS A 170 -1.06 -1.71 18.79
N GLY A 171 -2.26 -2.10 18.43
CA GLY A 171 -2.85 -1.77 17.12
C GLY A 171 -3.11 -0.27 16.97
N ARG A 172 -3.40 0.16 15.73
CA ARG A 172 -3.85 1.51 15.45
C ARG A 172 -5.15 1.81 16.20
N PRO A 173 -5.28 2.97 16.87
CA PRO A 173 -6.55 3.34 17.50
C PRO A 173 -7.64 3.56 16.42
N GLU A 174 -8.88 3.13 16.72
CA GLU A 174 -10.01 3.35 15.80
C GLU A 174 -10.28 4.84 15.53
N ARG A 175 -9.96 5.71 16.47
CA ARG A 175 -10.05 7.17 16.33
C ARG A 175 -8.68 7.80 16.50
N ILE A 176 -8.28 8.57 15.49
CA ILE A 176 -7.05 9.35 15.47
C ILE A 176 -7.43 10.82 15.60
N ASP A 177 -7.11 11.41 16.73
CA ASP A 177 -7.23 12.84 16.96
C ASP A 177 -5.91 13.52 16.53
N PHE A 178 -6.01 14.76 16.06
CA PHE A 178 -4.84 15.54 15.61
C PHE A 178 -4.27 16.47 16.70
N LYS A 179 -4.62 16.23 17.96
CA LYS A 179 -4.26 17.06 19.12
C LYS A 179 -2.76 17.14 19.41
N GLU A 180 -1.98 16.13 18.96
CA GLU A 180 -0.52 16.14 19.14
C GLU A 180 0.20 17.14 18.23
N GLY A 181 -0.49 17.80 17.29
CA GLY A 181 0.08 18.73 16.34
C GLY A 181 1.06 18.14 15.35
N ARG A 182 0.98 16.80 15.13
CA ARG A 182 1.79 16.06 14.16
C ARG A 182 1.03 14.85 13.64
N LEU A 183 1.43 14.38 12.47
CA LEU A 183 0.99 13.11 11.91
C LEU A 183 1.94 12.00 12.36
N SER A 184 1.39 10.81 12.64
CA SER A 184 2.22 9.62 12.87
C SER A 184 2.89 9.17 11.56
N PRO A 185 3.97 8.37 11.62
CA PRO A 185 4.66 7.87 10.42
C PRO A 185 3.80 6.99 9.49
N GLU A 186 2.64 6.56 9.95
CA GLU A 186 1.69 5.79 9.11
C GLU A 186 0.99 6.63 8.05
N TRP A 187 0.92 7.96 8.26
CA TRP A 187 0.35 8.87 7.30
C TRP A 187 1.30 9.07 6.12
N ILE A 188 0.79 8.88 4.92
CA ILE A 188 1.55 8.97 3.68
C ILE A 188 1.03 10.10 2.80
N HIS A 189 1.89 10.60 1.94
CA HIS A 189 1.59 11.66 0.98
C HIS A 189 1.83 11.18 -0.44
N LEU A 190 1.30 11.92 -1.41
CA LEU A 190 1.64 11.75 -2.81
C LEU A 190 2.83 12.63 -3.18
N GLN A 191 3.77 12.06 -3.94
CA GLN A 191 4.95 12.76 -4.45
C GLN A 191 5.77 13.49 -3.33
N ASN A 192 6.03 14.78 -3.52
CA ASN A 192 6.79 15.64 -2.61
C ASN A 192 5.87 16.70 -2.00
N PRO A 193 5.23 16.44 -0.85
CA PRO A 193 4.27 17.37 -0.25
C PRO A 193 4.95 18.67 0.21
N GLU A 194 4.29 19.79 0.01
CA GLU A 194 4.73 21.07 0.56
C GLU A 194 4.27 21.18 2.03
N ALA A 195 5.21 21.08 2.96
CA ALA A 195 4.92 21.06 4.40
C ALA A 195 4.02 22.21 4.89
N LYS A 196 4.11 23.39 4.26
CA LYS A 196 3.26 24.57 4.59
C LYS A 196 1.76 24.31 4.40
N ASN A 197 1.38 23.31 3.59
CA ASN A 197 -0.01 22.98 3.31
C ASN A 197 -0.66 22.10 4.38
N TYR A 198 0.12 21.63 5.35
CA TYR A 198 -0.32 20.73 6.43
C TYR A 198 -0.04 21.40 7.77
N THR A 199 -1.07 21.89 8.44
CA THR A 199 -0.94 22.58 9.72
C THR A 199 -1.93 22.04 10.73
N PHE A 200 -1.76 22.41 12.00
CA PHE A 200 -2.64 21.99 13.08
C PHE A 200 -3.19 23.23 13.76
N THR A 201 -4.47 23.20 14.06
CA THR A 201 -5.13 24.29 14.77
C THR A 201 -4.87 24.19 16.28
N LYS A 202 -5.07 25.29 16.99
CA LYS A 202 -4.89 25.32 18.47
C LYS A 202 -5.87 24.39 19.20
N ASP A 203 -7.03 24.13 18.61
CA ASP A 203 -8.05 23.19 19.11
C ASP A 203 -7.83 21.74 18.62
N GLY A 204 -6.69 21.46 17.98
CA GLY A 204 -6.24 20.09 17.68
C GLY A 204 -6.86 19.47 16.44
N LYS A 205 -7.17 20.27 15.41
CA LYS A 205 -7.63 19.78 14.09
C LYS A 205 -6.48 19.77 13.09
N LEU A 206 -6.51 18.84 12.15
CA LEU A 206 -5.67 18.88 10.96
C LEU A 206 -6.24 19.91 9.99
N ARG A 207 -5.42 20.86 9.58
CA ARG A 207 -5.76 21.86 8.56
C ARG A 207 -5.00 21.59 7.29
N LEU A 208 -5.71 21.37 6.20
CA LEU A 208 -5.19 21.23 4.86
C LEU A 208 -5.43 22.53 4.06
N ILE A 209 -4.36 23.16 3.59
CA ILE A 209 -4.43 24.36 2.74
C ILE A 209 -4.60 23.89 1.29
N ALA A 210 -5.68 24.34 0.65
CA ALA A 210 -5.99 23.93 -0.71
C ALA A 210 -4.97 24.48 -1.72
N THR A 211 -4.69 23.69 -2.73
CA THR A 211 -3.88 24.08 -3.89
C THR A 211 -4.63 23.74 -5.17
N PRO A 212 -4.25 24.31 -6.33
CA PRO A 212 -4.91 23.99 -7.59
C PRO A 212 -4.45 22.64 -8.19
N VAL A 213 -3.64 21.88 -7.48
CA VAL A 213 -3.25 20.53 -7.88
C VAL A 213 -4.32 19.53 -7.44
N THR A 214 -4.92 18.86 -8.39
CA THR A 214 -5.98 17.88 -8.15
C THR A 214 -5.38 16.48 -7.89
N LEU A 215 -6.20 15.54 -7.40
CA LEU A 215 -5.80 14.13 -7.24
C LEU A 215 -5.54 13.42 -8.57
N SER A 216 -6.02 13.97 -9.68
CA SER A 216 -5.80 13.44 -11.03
C SER A 216 -4.52 13.98 -11.70
N ASP A 217 -3.79 14.89 -11.05
CA ASP A 217 -2.53 15.42 -11.54
C ASP A 217 -1.35 14.59 -11.05
N TRP A 218 -0.42 14.26 -11.95
CA TRP A 218 0.87 13.66 -11.59
C TRP A 218 1.80 14.70 -10.94
N LYS A 219 1.39 15.21 -9.79
CA LYS A 219 2.05 16.28 -9.02
C LYS A 219 1.85 16.03 -7.52
N SER A 220 2.19 17.02 -6.71
CA SER A 220 2.04 16.99 -5.24
C SER A 220 0.75 17.74 -4.80
N PRO A 221 -0.42 17.09 -4.77
CA PRO A 221 -1.64 17.68 -4.24
C PRO A 221 -1.53 17.86 -2.72
N THR A 222 -2.39 18.70 -2.15
CA THR A 222 -2.61 18.67 -0.70
C THR A 222 -3.44 17.44 -0.35
N PHE A 223 -2.73 16.37 0.02
CA PHE A 223 -3.30 15.06 0.27
C PHE A 223 -2.49 14.32 1.34
N VAL A 224 -3.18 13.71 2.29
CA VAL A 224 -2.56 12.86 3.32
C VAL A 224 -3.45 11.68 3.63
N ALA A 225 -2.91 10.47 3.69
CA ALA A 225 -3.69 9.25 3.68
C ALA A 225 -3.16 8.17 4.62
N LEU A 226 -4.05 7.26 4.97
CA LEU A 226 -3.73 5.98 5.63
C LEU A 226 -4.08 4.82 4.70
N ARG A 227 -3.29 3.74 4.78
CA ARG A 227 -3.58 2.51 4.04
C ARG A 227 -4.87 1.86 4.52
N GLN A 228 -5.66 1.37 3.58
CA GLN A 228 -6.73 0.42 3.89
C GLN A 228 -6.11 -0.93 4.26
N GLU A 229 -6.54 -1.52 5.40
CA GLU A 229 -5.98 -2.78 5.92
C GLU A 229 -6.99 -3.93 5.90
N HIS A 230 -8.28 -3.63 5.74
CA HIS A 230 -9.38 -4.60 5.83
C HIS A 230 -10.29 -4.46 4.60
N PHE A 231 -10.78 -5.58 4.08
CA PHE A 231 -11.82 -5.54 3.04
C PHE A 231 -13.11 -4.94 3.59
N ASP A 232 -13.53 -5.40 4.78
CA ASP A 232 -14.67 -4.84 5.50
C ASP A 232 -14.17 -3.76 6.45
N MET A 233 -14.52 -2.51 6.16
CA MET A 233 -14.13 -1.38 7.01
C MET A 233 -15.18 -0.26 7.01
N GLU A 234 -15.06 0.60 7.98
CA GLU A 234 -15.72 1.90 8.04
C GLU A 234 -14.69 2.98 8.37
N ALA A 235 -14.64 4.02 7.54
CA ALA A 235 -13.85 5.22 7.80
C ALA A 235 -14.76 6.44 7.82
N SER A 236 -14.49 7.40 8.72
CA SER A 236 -15.22 8.65 8.73
C SER A 236 -14.38 9.82 9.20
N VAL A 237 -14.74 11.01 8.71
CA VAL A 237 -14.03 12.24 9.01
C VAL A 237 -14.98 13.42 8.98
N PRO A 238 -15.07 14.23 10.05
CA PRO A 238 -15.72 15.53 10.03
C PRO A 238 -14.86 16.55 9.28
N VAL A 239 -15.49 17.31 8.40
CA VAL A 239 -14.82 18.33 7.60
C VAL A 239 -15.56 19.65 7.63
N VAL A 240 -14.81 20.75 7.74
CA VAL A 240 -15.33 22.11 7.63
C VAL A 240 -14.47 22.89 6.65
N LEU A 241 -15.11 23.41 5.60
CA LEU A 241 -14.46 24.31 4.65
C LEU A 241 -14.39 25.73 5.23
N GLN A 242 -13.24 26.37 5.04
CA GLN A 242 -13.00 27.73 5.48
C GLN A 242 -12.50 28.58 4.30
N LYS A 243 -13.01 29.80 4.17
CA LYS A 243 -12.64 30.76 3.11
C LYS A 243 -12.76 30.17 1.69
N ALA A 244 -13.68 29.23 1.50
CA ALA A 244 -13.88 28.59 0.23
C ALA A 244 -14.43 29.57 -0.81
N GLY A 245 -13.85 29.54 -1.99
CA GLY A 245 -14.35 30.18 -3.21
C GLY A 245 -15.25 29.24 -3.99
N ALA A 246 -15.66 29.68 -5.17
CA ALA A 246 -16.48 28.88 -6.06
C ALA A 246 -15.75 27.64 -6.54
N ASN A 247 -16.35 26.46 -6.33
CA ASN A 247 -15.85 25.13 -6.67
C ASN A 247 -14.60 24.68 -5.90
N ASP A 248 -14.21 25.38 -4.84
CA ASP A 248 -13.23 24.86 -3.90
C ASP A 248 -13.84 23.69 -3.12
N GLU A 249 -13.07 22.63 -2.93
CA GLU A 249 -13.54 21.39 -2.31
C GLU A 249 -12.52 20.74 -1.38
N ALA A 250 -13.03 19.99 -0.42
CA ALA A 250 -12.22 19.09 0.40
C ALA A 250 -13.03 17.86 0.80
N GLY A 251 -12.35 16.78 1.12
CA GLY A 251 -13.03 15.56 1.49
C GLY A 251 -12.13 14.39 1.78
N ILE A 252 -12.68 13.19 1.60
CA ILE A 252 -11.98 11.92 1.69
C ILE A 252 -12.01 11.22 0.33
N SER A 253 -10.86 10.74 -0.11
CA SER A 253 -10.72 9.95 -1.34
C SER A 253 -10.36 8.51 -1.00
N VAL A 254 -11.04 7.56 -1.64
CA VAL A 254 -10.62 6.18 -1.76
C VAL A 254 -9.72 6.12 -2.99
N PHE A 255 -8.41 6.19 -2.75
CA PHE A 255 -7.42 6.48 -3.78
C PHE A 255 -6.52 5.26 -4.04
N MET A 256 -6.45 4.80 -5.28
CA MET A 256 -5.48 3.82 -5.73
C MET A 256 -4.32 4.49 -6.44
N GLU A 257 -4.64 5.35 -7.42
CA GLU A 257 -3.67 6.17 -8.12
C GLU A 257 -4.38 7.34 -8.85
N PHE A 258 -3.64 8.26 -9.48
CA PHE A 258 -4.18 9.51 -10.04
C PHE A 258 -5.21 9.33 -11.18
N HIS A 259 -5.25 8.14 -11.82
CA HIS A 259 -6.29 7.79 -12.79
C HIS A 259 -7.44 6.95 -12.19
N SER A 260 -7.35 6.58 -10.92
CA SER A 260 -8.28 5.62 -10.31
C SER A 260 -8.53 5.94 -8.84
N HIS A 261 -9.60 6.71 -8.59
CA HIS A 261 -10.01 7.10 -7.24
C HIS A 261 -11.50 7.45 -7.16
N TYR A 262 -12.07 7.34 -5.97
CA TYR A 262 -13.43 7.74 -5.64
C TYR A 262 -13.39 8.85 -4.59
N ASP A 263 -13.95 10.01 -4.90
CA ASP A 263 -13.90 11.18 -4.04
C ASP A 263 -15.27 11.46 -3.44
N LEU A 264 -15.32 11.49 -2.12
CA LEU A 264 -16.44 11.99 -1.34
C LEU A 264 -16.06 13.37 -0.82
N PHE A 265 -16.70 14.40 -1.32
CA PHE A 265 -16.30 15.79 -1.10
C PHE A 265 -17.41 16.69 -0.60
N VAL A 266 -17.03 17.73 0.12
CA VAL A 266 -17.84 18.93 0.36
C VAL A 266 -17.26 20.05 -0.48
N ARG A 267 -18.12 20.80 -1.19
CA ARG A 267 -17.71 21.99 -1.93
C ARG A 267 -18.67 23.14 -1.76
N GLN A 268 -18.23 24.30 -2.20
CA GLN A 268 -19.04 25.52 -2.22
C GLN A 268 -19.14 26.05 -3.66
N ASP A 269 -20.34 26.46 -4.08
CA ASP A 269 -20.55 27.07 -5.39
C ASP A 269 -20.28 28.59 -5.37
N LYS A 270 -20.47 29.26 -6.54
CA LYS A 270 -20.32 30.70 -6.68
C LYS A 270 -21.28 31.52 -5.82
N ASP A 271 -22.42 30.95 -5.47
CA ASP A 271 -23.46 31.59 -4.65
C ASP A 271 -23.30 31.27 -3.15
N ARG A 272 -22.14 30.67 -2.77
CA ARG A 272 -21.80 30.18 -1.42
C ARG A 272 -22.73 29.10 -0.90
N LYS A 273 -23.44 28.39 -1.79
CA LYS A 273 -24.22 27.22 -1.42
C LYS A 273 -23.29 26.01 -1.31
N ARG A 274 -23.46 25.27 -0.25
CA ARG A 274 -22.66 24.06 0.03
C ARG A 274 -23.35 22.83 -0.53
N SER A 275 -22.55 21.91 -1.01
CA SER A 275 -22.99 20.57 -1.43
C SER A 275 -22.03 19.50 -0.96
N VAL A 276 -22.53 18.28 -0.87
CA VAL A 276 -21.72 17.06 -0.72
C VAL A 276 -21.92 16.22 -1.97
N GLY A 277 -20.82 15.67 -2.50
CA GLY A 277 -20.88 14.91 -3.74
C GLY A 277 -20.00 13.67 -3.71
N LEU A 278 -20.36 12.73 -4.57
CA LEU A 278 -19.59 11.54 -4.89
C LEU A 278 -19.14 11.62 -6.34
N ARG A 279 -17.84 11.63 -6.54
CA ARG A 279 -17.19 11.62 -7.85
C ARG A 279 -16.30 10.40 -7.97
N TYR A 280 -16.19 9.85 -9.17
CA TYR A 280 -15.19 8.86 -9.48
C TYR A 280 -14.36 9.24 -10.70
N LYS A 281 -13.10 8.85 -10.66
CA LYS A 281 -12.12 8.89 -11.73
C LYS A 281 -11.72 7.47 -12.07
N LEU A 282 -11.89 7.06 -13.33
CA LEU A 282 -11.54 5.74 -13.85
C LEU A 282 -10.90 5.92 -15.24
N GLY A 283 -9.60 5.83 -15.32
CA GLY A 283 -8.87 6.17 -16.53
C GLY A 283 -9.15 7.62 -16.96
N GLU A 284 -9.62 7.80 -18.18
CA GLU A 284 -9.98 9.13 -18.72
C GLU A 284 -11.36 9.62 -18.24
N ILE A 285 -12.19 8.73 -17.65
CA ILE A 285 -13.55 9.07 -17.25
C ILE A 285 -13.53 9.75 -15.89
N THR A 286 -14.13 10.94 -15.83
CA THR A 286 -14.47 11.60 -14.56
C THR A 286 -15.98 11.84 -14.55
N HIS A 287 -16.67 11.37 -13.50
CA HIS A 287 -18.11 11.49 -13.37
C HIS A 287 -18.53 11.82 -11.94
N CYS A 288 -19.35 12.86 -11.79
CA CYS A 288 -20.02 13.14 -10.53
C CYS A 288 -21.31 12.30 -10.48
N ALA A 289 -21.28 11.21 -9.71
CA ALA A 289 -22.37 10.26 -9.64
C ALA A 289 -23.60 10.83 -8.90
N LYS A 290 -23.36 11.64 -7.89
CA LYS A 290 -24.41 12.30 -7.12
C LYS A 290 -23.85 13.52 -6.40
N GLU A 291 -24.64 14.56 -6.35
CA GLU A 291 -24.36 15.76 -5.55
C GLU A 291 -25.66 16.28 -4.95
N VAL A 292 -25.64 16.62 -3.67
CA VAL A 292 -26.81 17.10 -2.92
C VAL A 292 -26.46 18.33 -2.12
N SER A 293 -27.43 19.24 -2.02
CA SER A 293 -27.29 20.48 -1.24
C SER A 293 -27.17 20.18 0.25
N LEU A 294 -26.33 20.96 0.91
CA LEU A 294 -26.14 20.94 2.36
C LEU A 294 -26.72 22.22 3.00
N PRO A 295 -26.96 22.23 4.32
CA PRO A 295 -27.18 23.45 5.07
C PRO A 295 -26.04 24.45 4.84
N ALA A 296 -26.34 25.75 4.96
CA ALA A 296 -25.39 26.83 4.68
C ALA A 296 -24.11 26.75 5.55
N ASP A 297 -24.23 26.24 6.76
CA ASP A 297 -23.15 26.08 7.74
C ASP A 297 -23.22 24.72 8.45
N GLY A 298 -22.31 24.52 9.40
CA GLY A 298 -22.21 23.31 10.20
C GLY A 298 -21.20 22.29 9.64
N GLU A 299 -20.87 21.36 10.51
CA GLU A 299 -19.96 20.25 10.20
C GLU A 299 -20.67 19.16 9.38
N VAL A 300 -19.91 18.56 8.48
CA VAL A 300 -20.33 17.38 7.72
C VAL A 300 -19.35 16.26 8.03
N GLU A 301 -19.84 15.13 8.54
CA GLU A 301 -19.02 13.93 8.69
C GLU A 301 -19.16 13.07 7.43
N LEU A 302 -18.08 12.95 6.67
CA LEU A 302 -17.99 12.09 5.49
C LEU A 302 -17.75 10.65 5.94
N VAL A 303 -18.44 9.69 5.32
CA VAL A 303 -18.41 8.28 5.71
C VAL A 303 -18.16 7.40 4.49
N VAL A 304 -17.14 6.57 4.58
CA VAL A 304 -16.81 5.53 3.60
C VAL A 304 -16.86 4.18 4.31
N LYS A 305 -17.60 3.24 3.75
CA LYS A 305 -17.61 1.83 4.19
C LYS A 305 -17.17 0.96 3.04
N SER A 306 -16.66 -0.24 3.33
CA SER A 306 -16.42 -1.24 2.30
C SER A 306 -16.82 -2.63 2.75
N ASP A 307 -17.11 -3.45 1.78
CA ASP A 307 -17.02 -4.90 1.82
C ASP A 307 -16.11 -5.36 0.66
N ILE A 308 -16.00 -6.66 0.45
CA ILE A 308 -15.16 -7.23 -0.60
C ILE A 308 -15.58 -6.79 -2.02
N ASN A 309 -16.84 -6.35 -2.22
CA ASN A 309 -17.42 -6.03 -3.54
C ASN A 309 -17.55 -4.53 -3.78
N TYR A 310 -17.88 -3.75 -2.74
CA TYR A 310 -18.26 -2.35 -2.90
C TYR A 310 -17.65 -1.44 -1.84
N TYR A 311 -17.35 -0.20 -2.25
CA TYR A 311 -17.28 0.96 -1.38
C TYR A 311 -18.66 1.62 -1.34
N TYR A 312 -19.14 1.96 -0.14
CA TYR A 312 -20.39 2.67 0.13
C TYR A 312 -20.06 4.05 0.66
N PHE A 313 -20.69 5.06 0.10
CA PHE A 313 -20.40 6.47 0.40
C PHE A 313 -21.64 7.13 0.98
N GLY A 314 -21.45 7.91 2.02
CA GLY A 314 -22.49 8.69 2.65
C GLY A 314 -21.91 9.79 3.50
N TYR A 315 -22.80 10.54 4.13
CA TYR A 315 -22.42 11.62 5.03
C TYR A 315 -23.40 11.72 6.19
N LYS A 316 -22.96 12.41 7.26
CA LYS A 316 -23.84 12.74 8.37
C LYS A 316 -23.91 14.25 8.54
N VAL A 317 -25.10 14.74 8.81
CA VAL A 317 -25.39 16.11 9.27
C VAL A 317 -26.24 15.98 10.52
N ASN A 318 -25.84 16.64 11.60
CA ASN A 318 -26.51 16.56 12.91
C ASN A 318 -26.71 15.09 13.39
N GLY A 319 -25.74 14.23 13.12
CA GLY A 319 -25.77 12.82 13.50
C GLY A 319 -26.64 11.91 12.62
N ILE A 320 -27.39 12.44 11.67
CA ILE A 320 -28.25 11.67 10.76
C ILE A 320 -27.45 11.29 9.53
N TYR A 321 -27.43 9.98 9.21
CA TYR A 321 -26.73 9.44 8.04
C TYR A 321 -27.59 9.54 6.77
N TYR A 322 -26.95 9.93 5.67
CA TYR A 322 -27.51 9.99 4.33
C TYR A 322 -26.65 9.23 3.35
N ASP A 323 -27.25 8.33 2.56
CA ASP A 323 -26.56 7.57 1.52
C ASP A 323 -26.37 8.38 0.24
N LEU A 324 -25.17 8.29 -0.34
CA LEU A 324 -24.86 8.89 -1.63
C LEU A 324 -24.70 7.85 -2.74
N GLY A 325 -24.47 6.59 -2.41
CA GLY A 325 -24.32 5.52 -3.37
C GLY A 325 -23.13 4.63 -3.10
N LYS A 326 -22.82 3.75 -4.06
CA LYS A 326 -21.73 2.79 -3.96
C LYS A 326 -20.98 2.63 -5.27
N MET A 327 -19.70 2.21 -5.16
CA MET A 327 -18.81 1.95 -6.28
C MET A 327 -18.13 0.59 -6.10
N ASN A 328 -17.89 -0.13 -7.20
CA ASN A 328 -17.27 -1.45 -7.15
C ASN A 328 -15.79 -1.36 -6.75
N THR A 329 -15.33 -2.22 -5.84
CA THR A 329 -13.95 -2.27 -5.35
C THR A 329 -12.95 -2.64 -6.44
N ARG A 330 -13.36 -3.51 -7.38
CA ARG A 330 -12.46 -4.03 -8.44
C ARG A 330 -11.86 -2.95 -9.34
N TYR A 331 -12.54 -1.81 -9.51
CA TYR A 331 -12.02 -0.72 -10.35
C TYR A 331 -10.84 0.01 -9.70
N LEU A 332 -10.63 -0.17 -8.38
CA LEU A 332 -9.46 0.29 -7.65
C LEU A 332 -8.49 -0.86 -7.33
N SER A 333 -8.60 -1.99 -8.01
CA SER A 333 -7.62 -3.07 -7.89
C SER A 333 -6.40 -2.80 -8.76
N THR A 334 -5.27 -3.39 -8.41
CA THR A 334 -4.04 -3.35 -9.22
C THR A 334 -4.27 -3.86 -10.64
N GLU A 335 -5.11 -4.88 -10.81
CA GLU A 335 -5.40 -5.49 -12.12
C GLU A 335 -6.17 -4.53 -13.06
N THR A 336 -6.89 -3.56 -12.50
CA THR A 336 -7.66 -2.58 -13.29
C THR A 336 -6.98 -1.22 -13.34
N ALA A 337 -6.50 -0.73 -12.20
CA ALA A 337 -5.95 0.61 -12.05
C ALA A 337 -4.43 0.68 -12.28
N GLY A 338 -3.75 -0.47 -12.17
CA GLY A 338 -2.28 -0.50 -12.12
C GLY A 338 -1.74 -0.25 -10.71
N GLY A 339 -0.42 -0.07 -10.62
CA GLY A 339 0.27 0.19 -9.35
C GLY A 339 0.46 -1.05 -8.47
N PHE A 340 1.13 -0.86 -7.33
CA PHE A 340 1.50 -1.93 -6.40
C PHE A 340 1.21 -1.60 -4.94
N THR A 341 0.69 -0.41 -4.65
CA THR A 341 0.62 0.12 -3.29
C THR A 341 -0.64 -0.26 -2.53
N GLY A 342 -1.71 -0.61 -3.23
CA GLY A 342 -3.04 -0.79 -2.65
C GLY A 342 -3.74 0.54 -2.38
N VAL A 343 -5.03 0.45 -2.08
CA VAL A 343 -5.90 1.59 -1.81
C VAL A 343 -5.51 2.29 -0.50
N VAL A 344 -5.58 3.60 -0.53
CA VAL A 344 -5.44 4.46 0.64
C VAL A 344 -6.67 5.33 0.82
N LEU A 345 -6.97 5.68 2.06
CA LEU A 345 -8.04 6.60 2.45
C LEU A 345 -7.42 7.96 2.75
N GLY A 346 -7.58 8.89 1.84
CA GLY A 346 -6.86 10.17 1.87
C GLY A 346 -7.76 11.38 2.11
N LEU A 347 -7.34 12.23 3.03
CA LEU A 347 -7.90 13.56 3.24
C LEU A 347 -7.25 14.53 2.27
N TYR A 348 -8.04 15.37 1.63
CA TYR A 348 -7.54 16.29 0.63
C TYR A 348 -8.24 17.64 0.64
N ALA A 349 -7.59 18.64 0.05
CA ALA A 349 -8.16 19.94 -0.19
C ALA A 349 -7.68 20.49 -1.54
N VAL A 350 -8.61 20.91 -2.39
CA VAL A 350 -8.35 21.41 -3.75
C VAL A 350 -9.08 22.73 -3.97
N SER A 351 -8.42 23.63 -4.65
CA SER A 351 -8.96 24.94 -5.06
C SER A 351 -8.83 25.06 -6.58
N VAL A 352 -9.84 25.62 -7.22
CA VAL A 352 -9.80 25.91 -8.66
C VAL A 352 -8.96 27.14 -9.01
N SER A 353 -8.66 28.00 -8.03
CA SER A 353 -7.90 29.25 -8.21
C SER A 353 -6.58 29.20 -7.45
N LYS A 354 -5.51 29.66 -8.13
CA LYS A 354 -4.20 29.86 -7.47
C LYS A 354 -4.22 30.94 -6.39
N GLU A 355 -5.21 31.84 -6.44
CA GLU A 355 -5.40 32.95 -5.50
C GLU A 355 -6.29 32.56 -4.32
N SER A 356 -6.88 31.38 -4.35
CA SER A 356 -7.73 30.91 -3.26
C SER A 356 -6.94 30.81 -1.95
N LYS A 357 -7.59 31.23 -0.89
CA LYS A 357 -7.10 31.10 0.50
C LYS A 357 -7.87 30.01 1.26
N MET A 358 -8.52 29.13 0.54
CA MET A 358 -9.31 28.04 1.10
C MET A 358 -8.42 27.07 1.89
N TYR A 359 -8.93 26.64 3.00
CA TYR A 359 -8.44 25.51 3.77
C TYR A 359 -9.60 24.68 4.32
N ALA A 360 -9.32 23.44 4.62
CA ALA A 360 -10.28 22.55 5.26
C ALA A 360 -9.74 22.07 6.61
N ASP A 361 -10.58 22.11 7.63
CA ASP A 361 -10.28 21.61 8.97
C ASP A 361 -10.95 20.25 9.16
N PHE A 362 -10.16 19.27 9.57
CA PHE A 362 -10.57 17.90 9.88
C PHE A 362 -10.37 17.65 11.37
N GLU A 363 -11.44 17.28 12.08
CA GLU A 363 -11.39 17.17 13.54
C GLU A 363 -10.70 15.89 14.01
N TYR A 364 -11.05 14.77 13.38
CA TYR A 364 -10.46 13.44 13.64
C TYR A 364 -10.57 12.58 12.39
N PHE A 365 -9.86 11.48 12.40
CA PHE A 365 -10.06 10.40 11.44
C PHE A 365 -10.44 9.12 12.18
N LYS A 366 -11.56 8.50 11.84
CA LYS A 366 -11.94 7.18 12.34
C LYS A 366 -11.70 6.12 11.28
N TYR A 367 -11.16 4.98 11.71
CA TYR A 367 -11.02 3.78 10.89
C TYR A 367 -11.31 2.56 11.75
N LYS A 368 -12.26 1.77 11.34
CA LYS A 368 -12.64 0.51 11.99
C LYS A 368 -12.65 -0.60 10.96
N GLY A 369 -11.73 -1.56 11.09
CA GLY A 369 -11.75 -2.82 10.40
C GLY A 369 -12.69 -3.82 11.07
N LYS A 370 -13.22 -4.77 10.30
CA LYS A 370 -14.08 -5.85 10.77
C LYS A 370 -13.47 -7.21 10.48
#